data_2bb7583b5db909acd9ed29f4624a5a18
#
_entry.id   2bb7583b5db909acd9ed29f4624a5a18
#
_cell.length_a   1.000
_cell.length_b   1.000
_cell.length_c   1.000
_cell.angle_alpha   90.00
_cell.angle_beta   90.00
_cell.angle_gamma   90.00
#
_symmetry.space_group_name_H-M   'P 1'
#
loop_
_entity.id
_entity.type
_entity.pdbx_description
1 polymer ?
#
loop_
_entity_poly.entity_id
_entity_poly.type
_entity_poly.pdbx_seq_one_letter_code
_entity_poly.pdbx_strand_id
1 'polypeptide(L)'
;MSGLGAILTAMVTPFDAQLRVDEDGTVRLANHLVAHGSDGLVVCGTTGEATTLTDVEHLRVIELVVAELKGRATVVAGVGSNDTRHAVHLTEKATELGADALLHVTPYYNRPNRRGIVRHFEEVAKATDKPIVLYNIPARTGTDMPNDLLAELAQIDNVTAVKQANPDNLAPVDGLELYAGNDDMLADVLDLGGAGGILVASHVVGEQMRRMVDEPDNRRTIDASLQDVYAAMGATTNPIPVKAALNLLGHAVGGLRLPLVEADEHELAIVRRALESHGLLATASA
;
A
#
# COMPACT_ATOMS: atom_id res chain seq x y z
N MET A 1 4.89 -19.21 -5.08
CA MET A 1 5.19 -17.94 -4.36
C MET A 1 5.25 -16.84 -5.41
N SER A 2 4.49 -15.76 -5.22
CA SER A 2 4.37 -14.66 -6.20
C SER A 2 5.70 -13.92 -6.43
N GLY A 3 6.64 -14.03 -5.49
CA GLY A 3 7.94 -13.37 -5.59
C GLY A 3 7.88 -11.84 -5.54
N LEU A 4 6.81 -11.27 -4.98
CA LEU A 4 6.61 -9.81 -4.97
C LEU A 4 7.57 -9.07 -4.02
N GLY A 5 8.19 -9.78 -3.08
CA GLY A 5 9.00 -9.20 -1.99
C GLY A 5 8.25 -9.13 -0.67
N ALA A 6 8.97 -8.86 0.41
CA ALA A 6 8.40 -8.87 1.76
C ALA A 6 7.97 -7.47 2.23
N ILE A 7 8.73 -6.42 1.92
CA ILE A 7 8.38 -5.03 2.25
C ILE A 7 7.94 -4.30 0.99
N LEU A 8 6.64 -4.13 0.83
CA LEU A 8 6.04 -3.39 -0.26
C LEU A 8 5.49 -2.06 0.29
N THR A 9 6.09 -0.94 -0.12
CA THR A 9 5.60 0.37 0.35
C THR A 9 4.41 0.83 -0.48
N ALA A 10 3.27 1.06 0.21
CA ALA A 10 2.09 1.69 -0.40
C ALA A 10 2.38 3.18 -0.63
N MET A 11 3.01 3.48 -1.76
CA MET A 11 3.60 4.78 -2.06
C MET A 11 2.55 5.89 -2.18
N VAL A 12 2.83 7.06 -1.57
CA VAL A 12 2.06 8.29 -1.81
C VAL A 12 2.27 8.78 -3.25
N THR A 13 1.30 9.49 -3.81
CA THR A 13 1.48 10.21 -5.07
C THR A 13 1.93 11.64 -4.75
N PRO A 14 3.18 12.03 -5.12
CA PRO A 14 3.63 13.42 -5.00
C PRO A 14 2.83 14.36 -5.89
N PHE A 15 2.50 15.55 -5.35
CA PHE A 15 1.84 16.62 -6.07
C PHE A 15 2.67 17.90 -6.03
N ASP A 16 2.57 18.69 -7.10
CA ASP A 16 3.15 20.03 -7.15
C ASP A 16 2.29 21.06 -6.38
N ALA A 17 2.73 22.32 -6.36
CA ALA A 17 2.02 23.41 -5.68
C ALA A 17 0.62 23.72 -6.27
N GLN A 18 0.31 23.20 -7.45
CA GLN A 18 -0.99 23.29 -8.10
C GLN A 18 -1.79 21.99 -7.98
N LEU A 19 -1.34 21.06 -7.13
CA LEU A 19 -1.92 19.73 -6.92
C LEU A 19 -2.00 18.87 -8.20
N ARG A 20 -1.11 19.10 -9.18
CA ARG A 20 -0.90 18.19 -10.30
C ARG A 20 0.12 17.13 -9.88
N VAL A 21 0.09 15.96 -10.52
CA VAL A 21 1.09 14.92 -10.27
C VAL A 21 2.49 15.48 -10.54
N ASP A 22 3.37 15.43 -9.53
CA ASP A 22 4.80 15.76 -9.68
C ASP A 22 5.53 14.50 -10.18
N GLU A 23 5.73 14.43 -11.49
CA GLU A 23 6.37 13.27 -12.13
C GLU A 23 7.81 13.06 -11.63
N ASP A 24 8.60 14.13 -11.53
CA ASP A 24 9.97 14.05 -11.02
C ASP A 24 10.00 13.67 -9.53
N GLY A 25 9.08 14.22 -8.73
CA GLY A 25 8.87 13.86 -7.33
C GLY A 25 8.51 12.40 -7.16
N THR A 26 7.65 11.87 -8.05
CA THR A 26 7.25 10.46 -8.09
C THR A 26 8.47 9.56 -8.31
N VAL A 27 9.29 9.86 -9.29
CA VAL A 27 10.52 9.09 -9.60
C VAL A 27 11.54 9.19 -8.45
N ARG A 28 11.77 10.39 -7.91
CA ARG A 28 12.69 10.58 -6.76
C ARG A 28 12.24 9.77 -5.54
N LEU A 29 10.94 9.83 -5.20
CA LEU A 29 10.41 9.08 -4.06
C LEU A 29 10.50 7.57 -4.28
N ALA A 30 10.16 7.07 -5.48
CA ALA A 30 10.27 5.66 -5.81
C ALA A 30 11.69 5.12 -5.59
N ASN A 31 12.70 5.83 -6.10
CA ASN A 31 14.12 5.47 -5.89
C ASN A 31 14.52 5.51 -4.42
N HIS A 32 14.06 6.53 -3.67
CA HIS A 32 14.34 6.64 -2.24
C HIS A 32 13.80 5.43 -1.47
N LEU A 33 12.55 5.06 -1.68
CA LEU A 33 11.90 3.96 -0.95
C LEU A 33 12.58 2.62 -1.21
N VAL A 34 12.96 2.34 -2.46
CA VAL A 34 13.68 1.10 -2.81
C VAL A 34 15.08 1.10 -2.19
N ALA A 35 15.78 2.24 -2.16
CA ALA A 35 17.09 2.35 -1.52
C ALA A 35 17.03 2.20 0.02
N HIS A 36 15.85 2.37 0.65
CA HIS A 36 15.66 2.35 2.10
C HIS A 36 14.71 1.24 2.57
N GLY A 37 14.86 0.04 2.02
CA GLY A 37 14.30 -1.19 2.58
C GLY A 37 13.05 -1.74 1.88
N SER A 38 12.52 -1.08 0.85
CA SER A 38 11.39 -1.61 0.08
C SER A 38 11.87 -2.58 -1.01
N ASP A 39 11.32 -3.79 -1.06
CA ASP A 39 11.50 -4.74 -2.16
C ASP A 39 10.67 -4.35 -3.40
N GLY A 40 9.62 -3.59 -3.17
CA GLY A 40 8.74 -3.10 -4.21
C GLY A 40 7.80 -2.00 -3.73
N LEU A 41 7.06 -1.44 -4.66
CA LEU A 41 6.13 -0.34 -4.40
C LEU A 41 4.73 -0.70 -4.88
N VAL A 42 3.73 -0.32 -4.08
CA VAL A 42 2.32 -0.35 -4.50
C VAL A 42 1.92 1.07 -4.85
N VAL A 43 1.72 1.35 -6.11
CA VAL A 43 1.35 2.69 -6.61
C VAL A 43 -0.14 2.78 -6.88
N CYS A 44 -0.70 3.97 -6.78
CA CYS A 44 -2.12 4.23 -7.02
C CYS A 44 -3.06 3.36 -6.16
N GLY A 45 -2.63 3.02 -4.93
CA GLY A 45 -3.51 2.48 -3.89
C GLY A 45 -4.22 3.60 -3.12
N THR A 46 -4.79 3.26 -1.96
CA THR A 46 -5.41 4.24 -1.04
C THR A 46 -4.43 5.35 -0.64
N THR A 47 -3.21 4.97 -0.27
CA THR A 47 -2.13 5.89 0.12
C THR A 47 -1.69 6.78 -1.04
N GLY A 48 -1.76 6.28 -2.26
CA GLY A 48 -1.49 7.03 -3.49
C GLY A 48 -2.64 7.91 -3.98
N GLU A 49 -3.68 8.11 -3.17
CA GLU A 49 -4.84 8.96 -3.48
C GLU A 49 -5.53 8.60 -4.81
N ALA A 50 -5.59 7.30 -5.14
CA ALA A 50 -6.16 6.81 -6.40
C ALA A 50 -7.56 7.35 -6.70
N THR A 51 -8.37 7.62 -5.65
CA THR A 51 -9.76 8.11 -5.79
C THR A 51 -9.88 9.55 -6.31
N THR A 52 -8.79 10.32 -6.28
CA THR A 52 -8.74 11.72 -6.74
C THR A 52 -7.85 11.89 -7.98
N LEU A 53 -7.27 10.82 -8.50
CA LEU A 53 -6.57 10.81 -9.78
C LEU A 53 -7.59 10.57 -10.91
N THR A 54 -7.43 11.28 -12.01
CA THR A 54 -8.07 10.88 -13.27
C THR A 54 -7.41 9.62 -13.82
N ASP A 55 -8.07 8.86 -14.68
CA ASP A 55 -7.48 7.65 -15.29
C ASP A 55 -6.15 7.97 -16.00
N VAL A 56 -6.04 9.13 -16.62
CA VAL A 56 -4.81 9.59 -17.29
C VAL A 56 -3.68 9.76 -16.29
N GLU A 57 -3.93 10.44 -15.17
CA GLU A 57 -2.93 10.62 -14.09
C GLU A 57 -2.58 9.29 -13.43
N HIS A 58 -3.59 8.45 -13.16
CA HIS A 58 -3.44 7.14 -12.55
C HIS A 58 -2.48 6.25 -13.37
N LEU A 59 -2.77 6.11 -14.66
CA LEU A 59 -1.95 5.33 -15.58
C LEU A 59 -0.57 5.95 -15.78
N ARG A 60 -0.48 7.29 -15.77
CA ARG A 60 0.81 7.96 -15.87
C ARG A 60 1.73 7.69 -14.68
N VAL A 61 1.19 7.69 -13.44
CA VAL A 61 1.97 7.33 -12.24
C VAL A 61 2.47 5.88 -12.33
N ILE A 62 1.62 4.94 -12.76
CA ILE A 62 2.03 3.54 -12.96
C ILE A 62 3.15 3.46 -13.99
N GLU A 63 2.99 4.09 -15.15
CA GLU A 63 3.98 4.11 -16.23
C GLU A 63 5.34 4.61 -15.76
N LEU A 64 5.37 5.75 -15.03
CA LEU A 64 6.59 6.35 -14.51
C LEU A 64 7.34 5.40 -13.58
N VAL A 65 6.64 4.81 -12.61
CA VAL A 65 7.27 3.94 -11.61
C VAL A 65 7.70 2.61 -12.22
N VAL A 66 6.89 2.03 -13.11
CA VAL A 66 7.27 0.81 -13.85
C VAL A 66 8.52 1.05 -14.69
N ALA A 67 8.57 2.16 -15.45
CA ALA A 67 9.72 2.48 -16.28
C ALA A 67 11.00 2.67 -15.44
N GLU A 68 10.89 3.38 -14.32
CA GLU A 68 12.02 3.71 -13.43
C GLU A 68 12.56 2.46 -12.71
N LEU A 69 11.68 1.61 -12.21
CA LEU A 69 12.08 0.49 -11.35
C LEU A 69 12.26 -0.84 -12.09
N LYS A 70 12.09 -0.85 -13.40
CA LYS A 70 12.18 -2.07 -14.22
C LYS A 70 13.42 -2.92 -13.91
N GLY A 71 13.19 -4.14 -13.43
CA GLY A 71 14.26 -5.09 -13.08
C GLY A 71 15.04 -4.74 -11.80
N ARG A 72 14.61 -3.73 -11.03
CA ARG A 72 15.23 -3.30 -9.77
C ARG A 72 14.34 -3.57 -8.56
N ALA A 73 13.04 -3.41 -8.69
CA ALA A 73 12.07 -3.62 -7.63
C ALA A 73 10.71 -3.97 -8.24
N THR A 74 9.87 -4.63 -7.47
CA THR A 74 8.50 -5.00 -7.88
C THR A 74 7.59 -3.76 -7.90
N VAL A 75 6.78 -3.64 -8.95
CA VAL A 75 5.74 -2.59 -9.03
C VAL A 75 4.36 -3.24 -9.06
N VAL A 76 3.59 -3.02 -8.00
CA VAL A 76 2.21 -3.45 -7.88
C VAL A 76 1.30 -2.27 -8.17
N ALA A 77 0.45 -2.37 -9.19
CA ALA A 77 -0.49 -1.30 -9.52
C ALA A 77 -1.81 -1.46 -8.79
N GLY A 78 -2.25 -0.44 -8.05
CA GLY A 78 -3.59 -0.39 -7.47
C GLY A 78 -4.60 -0.04 -8.55
N VAL A 79 -5.45 -1.00 -8.93
CA VAL A 79 -6.40 -0.88 -10.05
C VAL A 79 -7.83 -1.28 -9.67
N GLY A 80 -8.08 -1.50 -8.36
CA GLY A 80 -9.40 -1.86 -7.85
C GLY A 80 -10.43 -0.73 -7.99
N SER A 81 -11.64 -1.08 -8.38
CA SER A 81 -12.79 -0.18 -8.49
C SER A 81 -14.05 -0.88 -8.00
N ASN A 82 -15.06 -0.10 -7.59
CA ASN A 82 -16.40 -0.60 -7.30
C ASN A 82 -17.29 -0.77 -8.56
N ASP A 83 -16.81 -0.37 -9.73
CA ASP A 83 -17.36 -0.74 -11.05
C ASP A 83 -16.44 -1.78 -11.69
N THR A 84 -16.97 -2.97 -11.96
CA THR A 84 -16.21 -4.07 -12.56
C THR A 84 -15.61 -3.71 -13.91
N ARG A 85 -16.33 -2.97 -14.76
CA ARG A 85 -15.83 -2.54 -16.08
C ARG A 85 -14.64 -1.60 -15.96
N HIS A 86 -14.70 -0.68 -15.00
CA HIS A 86 -13.59 0.22 -14.73
C HIS A 86 -12.38 -0.53 -14.14
N ALA A 87 -12.62 -1.47 -13.21
CA ALA A 87 -11.55 -2.34 -12.68
C ALA A 87 -10.88 -3.15 -13.81
N VAL A 88 -11.65 -3.75 -14.72
CA VAL A 88 -11.14 -4.48 -15.90
C VAL A 88 -10.30 -3.55 -16.78
N HIS A 89 -10.82 -2.36 -17.11
CA HIS A 89 -10.10 -1.37 -17.94
C HIS A 89 -8.74 -0.99 -17.34
N LEU A 90 -8.70 -0.64 -16.04
CA LEU A 90 -7.44 -0.28 -15.38
C LEU A 90 -6.49 -1.49 -15.29
N THR A 91 -7.03 -2.70 -15.10
CA THR A 91 -6.27 -3.96 -15.10
C THR A 91 -5.55 -4.18 -16.42
N GLU A 92 -6.28 -4.09 -17.54
CA GLU A 92 -5.72 -4.22 -18.91
C GLU A 92 -4.59 -3.20 -19.12
N LYS A 93 -4.87 -1.93 -18.79
CA LYS A 93 -3.90 -0.85 -19.00
C LYS A 93 -2.65 -0.98 -18.12
N ALA A 94 -2.79 -1.31 -16.84
CA ALA A 94 -1.64 -1.54 -15.97
C ALA A 94 -0.80 -2.75 -16.41
N THR A 95 -1.45 -3.80 -16.92
CA THR A 95 -0.78 -4.97 -17.52
C THR A 95 0.02 -4.57 -18.76
N GLU A 96 -0.59 -3.80 -19.69
CA GLU A 96 0.07 -3.26 -20.89
C GLU A 96 1.29 -2.39 -20.54
N LEU A 97 1.20 -1.58 -19.47
CA LEU A 97 2.30 -0.75 -18.96
C LEU A 97 3.42 -1.56 -18.30
N GLY A 98 3.20 -2.83 -18.00
CA GLY A 98 4.22 -3.74 -17.47
C GLY A 98 4.29 -3.79 -15.95
N ALA A 99 3.21 -3.50 -15.22
CA ALA A 99 3.14 -3.77 -13.79
C ALA A 99 3.42 -5.26 -13.51
N ASP A 100 4.10 -5.55 -12.39
CA ASP A 100 4.46 -6.92 -12.03
C ASP A 100 3.29 -7.67 -11.38
N ALA A 101 2.43 -6.95 -10.66
CA ALA A 101 1.20 -7.46 -10.05
C ALA A 101 0.14 -6.34 -9.91
N LEU A 102 -1.08 -6.73 -9.57
CA LEU A 102 -2.23 -5.83 -9.53
C LEU A 102 -2.94 -5.94 -8.19
N LEU A 103 -3.11 -4.81 -7.49
CA LEU A 103 -3.83 -4.74 -6.22
C LEU A 103 -5.28 -4.34 -6.45
N HIS A 104 -6.21 -5.18 -6.01
CA HIS A 104 -7.63 -4.95 -6.11
C HIS A 104 -8.29 -4.88 -4.73
N VAL A 105 -8.73 -3.71 -4.35
CA VAL A 105 -9.55 -3.52 -3.14
C VAL A 105 -10.94 -4.14 -3.36
N THR A 106 -11.50 -4.73 -2.29
CA THR A 106 -12.91 -5.19 -2.29
C THR A 106 -13.82 -4.07 -2.81
N PRO A 107 -14.75 -4.33 -3.76
CA PRO A 107 -15.69 -3.31 -4.23
C PRO A 107 -16.37 -2.60 -3.06
N TYR A 108 -16.15 -1.30 -2.97
CA TYR A 108 -16.53 -0.43 -1.87
C TYR A 108 -17.83 0.32 -2.16
N TYR A 109 -18.51 0.79 -1.12
CA TYR A 109 -19.71 1.62 -1.16
C TYR A 109 -20.99 0.89 -1.61
N ASN A 110 -21.00 0.25 -2.80
CA ASN A 110 -22.16 -0.49 -3.36
C ASN A 110 -22.39 -1.86 -2.69
N ARG A 111 -21.46 -2.34 -1.86
CA ARG A 111 -21.57 -3.50 -0.98
C ARG A 111 -22.13 -4.74 -1.66
N PRO A 112 -21.47 -5.28 -2.68
CA PRO A 112 -21.92 -6.46 -3.39
C PRO A 112 -22.04 -7.66 -2.43
N ASN A 113 -22.98 -8.56 -2.71
CA ASN A 113 -23.05 -9.86 -2.01
C ASN A 113 -21.92 -10.78 -2.48
N ARG A 114 -21.71 -11.90 -1.77
CA ARG A 114 -20.64 -12.89 -2.05
C ARG A 114 -20.55 -13.24 -3.53
N ARG A 115 -21.66 -13.60 -4.17
CA ARG A 115 -21.67 -13.97 -5.60
C ARG A 115 -21.23 -12.83 -6.51
N GLY A 116 -21.59 -11.60 -6.15
CA GLY A 116 -21.14 -10.40 -6.88
C GLY A 116 -19.64 -10.19 -6.75
N ILE A 117 -19.06 -10.40 -5.56
CA ILE A 117 -17.62 -10.33 -5.33
C ILE A 117 -16.88 -11.37 -6.17
N VAL A 118 -17.32 -12.64 -6.14
CA VAL A 118 -16.71 -13.73 -6.93
C VAL A 118 -16.74 -13.38 -8.41
N ARG A 119 -17.90 -13.00 -8.94
CA ARG A 119 -18.05 -12.61 -10.36
C ARG A 119 -17.19 -11.41 -10.74
N HIS A 120 -17.04 -10.43 -9.83
CA HIS A 120 -16.17 -9.28 -10.05
C HIS A 120 -14.71 -9.72 -10.25
N PHE A 121 -14.19 -10.55 -9.36
CA PHE A 121 -12.82 -11.04 -9.46
C PHE A 121 -12.61 -12.03 -10.62
N GLU A 122 -13.60 -12.84 -10.99
CA GLU A 122 -13.54 -13.66 -12.20
C GLU A 122 -13.38 -12.79 -13.47
N GLU A 123 -14.10 -11.67 -13.58
CA GLU A 123 -13.99 -10.78 -14.74
C GLU A 123 -12.65 -10.03 -14.75
N VAL A 124 -12.20 -9.54 -13.60
CA VAL A 124 -10.90 -8.89 -13.45
C VAL A 124 -9.75 -9.84 -13.81
N ALA A 125 -9.83 -11.10 -13.35
CA ALA A 125 -8.78 -12.09 -13.58
C ALA A 125 -8.61 -12.44 -15.06
N LYS A 126 -9.68 -12.38 -15.86
CA LYS A 126 -9.63 -12.60 -17.33
C LYS A 126 -8.90 -11.50 -18.08
N ALA A 127 -8.75 -10.32 -17.47
CA ALA A 127 -8.17 -9.14 -18.11
C ALA A 127 -6.63 -9.10 -18.03
N THR A 128 -6.00 -10.06 -17.34
CA THR A 128 -4.56 -10.07 -17.12
C THR A 128 -4.01 -11.49 -16.90
N ASP A 129 -2.73 -11.67 -17.22
CA ASP A 129 -1.93 -12.84 -16.83
C ASP A 129 -1.09 -12.58 -15.57
N LYS A 130 -1.17 -11.37 -15.01
CA LYS A 130 -0.37 -10.96 -13.84
C LYS A 130 -0.99 -11.45 -12.53
N PRO A 131 -0.16 -11.64 -11.49
CA PRO A 131 -0.64 -11.91 -10.14
C PRO A 131 -1.61 -10.84 -9.65
N ILE A 132 -2.74 -11.27 -9.09
CA ILE A 132 -3.72 -10.41 -8.44
C ILE A 132 -3.56 -10.53 -6.93
N VAL A 133 -3.42 -9.39 -6.27
CA VAL A 133 -3.42 -9.23 -4.82
C VAL A 133 -4.78 -8.71 -4.40
N LEU A 134 -5.56 -9.52 -3.70
CA LEU A 134 -6.83 -9.09 -3.09
C LEU A 134 -6.54 -8.11 -1.95
N TYR A 135 -7.38 -7.10 -1.77
CA TYR A 135 -7.23 -6.18 -0.63
C TYR A 135 -8.51 -6.16 0.21
N ASN A 136 -8.43 -6.76 1.40
CA ASN A 136 -9.52 -6.80 2.37
C ASN A 136 -9.33 -5.71 3.43
N ILE A 137 -10.20 -4.69 3.39
CA ILE A 137 -10.22 -3.57 4.34
C ILE A 137 -11.66 -3.13 4.64
N PRO A 138 -12.43 -3.91 5.42
CA PRO A 138 -13.84 -3.64 5.66
C PRO A 138 -14.11 -2.30 6.34
N ALA A 139 -13.17 -1.78 7.14
CA ALA A 139 -13.28 -0.46 7.75
C ALA A 139 -13.43 0.69 6.74
N ARG A 140 -12.92 0.52 5.50
CA ARG A 140 -13.08 1.51 4.41
C ARG A 140 -14.13 1.11 3.39
N THR A 141 -14.19 -0.18 3.05
CA THR A 141 -15.08 -0.65 1.97
C THR A 141 -16.52 -0.88 2.43
N GLY A 142 -16.74 -1.10 3.74
CA GLY A 142 -18.02 -1.54 4.28
C GLY A 142 -18.37 -2.98 3.91
N THR A 143 -17.43 -3.73 3.34
CA THR A 143 -17.61 -5.13 2.88
C THR A 143 -16.36 -5.92 3.28
N ASP A 144 -16.56 -7.04 3.97
CA ASP A 144 -15.51 -7.96 4.35
C ASP A 144 -15.42 -9.13 3.37
N MET A 145 -14.20 -9.63 3.18
CA MET A 145 -13.91 -10.91 2.54
C MET A 145 -13.41 -11.88 3.62
N PRO A 146 -14.29 -12.64 4.28
CA PRO A 146 -13.87 -13.62 5.28
C PRO A 146 -13.04 -14.75 4.64
N ASN A 147 -12.30 -15.49 5.45
CA ASN A 147 -11.30 -16.46 4.97
C ASN A 147 -11.90 -17.56 4.08
N ASP A 148 -13.17 -17.95 4.29
CA ASP A 148 -13.88 -18.91 3.40
C ASP A 148 -14.18 -18.31 2.01
N LEU A 149 -14.43 -17.01 1.91
CA LEU A 149 -14.54 -16.31 0.62
C LEU A 149 -13.15 -16.12 -0.02
N LEU A 150 -12.11 -15.79 0.77
CA LEU A 150 -10.75 -15.71 0.25
C LEU A 150 -10.30 -17.07 -0.31
N ALA A 151 -10.63 -18.19 0.35
CA ALA A 151 -10.35 -19.54 -0.15
C ALA A 151 -11.11 -19.88 -1.45
N GLU A 152 -12.33 -19.36 -1.64
CA GLU A 152 -13.07 -19.48 -2.90
C GLU A 152 -12.40 -18.66 -4.02
N LEU A 153 -11.98 -17.43 -3.72
CA LEU A 153 -11.29 -16.56 -4.68
C LEU A 153 -9.88 -17.10 -5.05
N ALA A 154 -9.22 -17.80 -4.15
CA ALA A 154 -7.94 -18.46 -4.40
C ALA A 154 -8.00 -19.58 -5.45
N GLN A 155 -9.20 -20.02 -5.84
CA GLN A 155 -9.37 -20.98 -6.94
C GLN A 155 -9.28 -20.33 -8.33
N ILE A 156 -9.18 -19.01 -8.41
CA ILE A 156 -8.93 -18.28 -9.65
C ILE A 156 -7.42 -18.25 -9.87
N ASP A 157 -6.95 -18.80 -10.99
CA ASP A 157 -5.54 -19.15 -11.23
C ASP A 157 -4.52 -18.04 -10.94
N ASN A 158 -4.84 -16.79 -11.27
CA ASN A 158 -3.94 -15.65 -11.08
C ASN A 158 -4.24 -14.80 -9.81
N VAL A 159 -5.18 -15.21 -8.98
CA VAL A 159 -5.38 -14.65 -7.63
C VAL A 159 -4.44 -15.36 -6.68
N THR A 160 -3.34 -14.70 -6.30
CA THR A 160 -2.21 -15.36 -5.63
C THR A 160 -1.86 -14.81 -4.26
N ALA A 161 -2.43 -13.69 -3.88
CA ALA A 161 -2.11 -13.05 -2.59
C ALA A 161 -3.29 -12.26 -2.03
N VAL A 162 -3.23 -12.00 -0.73
CA VAL A 162 -4.14 -11.09 -0.02
C VAL A 162 -3.37 -10.09 0.83
N LYS A 163 -3.67 -8.80 0.67
CA LYS A 163 -3.38 -7.75 1.63
C LYS A 163 -4.51 -7.72 2.66
N GLN A 164 -4.23 -8.26 3.86
CA GLN A 164 -5.22 -8.35 4.93
C GLN A 164 -5.09 -7.19 5.91
N ALA A 165 -6.12 -6.33 5.99
CA ALA A 165 -6.21 -5.23 6.93
C ALA A 165 -7.37 -5.38 7.93
N ASN A 166 -7.97 -6.58 7.99
CA ASN A 166 -8.93 -6.96 9.02
C ASN A 166 -8.27 -7.94 10.00
N PRO A 167 -7.95 -7.53 11.26
CA PRO A 167 -7.31 -8.41 12.22
C PRO A 167 -8.17 -9.64 12.59
N ASP A 168 -9.49 -9.55 12.49
CA ASP A 168 -10.38 -10.68 12.78
C ASP A 168 -10.23 -11.83 11.78
N ASN A 169 -9.69 -11.56 10.59
CA ASN A 169 -9.47 -12.53 9.52
C ASN A 169 -7.97 -12.83 9.32
N LEU A 170 -7.12 -12.47 10.28
CA LEU A 170 -5.67 -12.64 10.17
C LEU A 170 -5.30 -14.12 10.34
N ALA A 171 -5.30 -14.85 9.26
CA ALA A 171 -4.85 -16.25 9.20
C ALA A 171 -4.38 -16.58 7.77
N PRO A 172 -3.48 -17.56 7.61
CA PRO A 172 -3.14 -18.11 6.30
C PRO A 172 -4.37 -18.69 5.61
N VAL A 173 -4.47 -18.48 4.30
CA VAL A 173 -5.48 -19.07 3.42
C VAL A 173 -4.76 -19.84 2.33
N ASP A 174 -5.09 -21.12 2.16
CA ASP A 174 -4.45 -21.98 1.16
C ASP A 174 -4.58 -21.37 -0.25
N GLY A 175 -3.46 -21.30 -0.97
CA GLY A 175 -3.39 -20.72 -2.31
C GLY A 175 -3.12 -19.21 -2.32
N LEU A 176 -3.15 -18.51 -1.18
CA LEU A 176 -2.86 -17.06 -1.10
C LEU A 176 -1.63 -16.79 -0.23
N GLU A 177 -0.71 -15.99 -0.75
CA GLU A 177 0.32 -15.35 0.07
C GLU A 177 -0.31 -14.26 0.94
N LEU A 178 -0.04 -14.30 2.25
CA LEU A 178 -0.59 -13.36 3.21
C LEU A 178 0.36 -12.15 3.36
N TYR A 179 -0.15 -10.95 3.12
CA TYR A 179 0.52 -9.68 3.39
C TYR A 179 -0.24 -8.87 4.45
N ALA A 180 0.50 -8.30 5.39
CA ALA A 180 -0.05 -7.33 6.34
C ALA A 180 -0.59 -6.11 5.59
N GLY A 181 -1.81 -5.70 5.91
CA GLY A 181 -2.44 -4.50 5.35
C GLY A 181 -2.24 -3.25 6.20
N ASN A 182 -1.86 -3.42 7.47
CA ASN A 182 -1.52 -2.39 8.43
C ASN A 182 -0.11 -2.62 8.97
N ASP A 183 0.57 -1.53 9.37
CA ASP A 183 1.97 -1.56 9.80
C ASP A 183 2.16 -2.42 11.07
N ASP A 184 1.26 -2.31 12.03
CA ASP A 184 1.23 -3.04 13.31
C ASP A 184 0.94 -4.55 13.17
N MET A 185 0.51 -5.01 12.00
CA MET A 185 0.24 -6.42 11.72
C MET A 185 1.45 -7.14 11.10
N LEU A 186 2.54 -6.43 10.75
CA LEU A 186 3.65 -7.02 10.01
C LEU A 186 4.31 -8.17 10.79
N ALA A 187 4.60 -7.96 12.07
CA ALA A 187 5.23 -8.98 12.89
C ALA A 187 4.36 -10.24 13.02
N ASP A 188 3.05 -10.07 13.21
CA ASP A 188 2.10 -11.18 13.31
C ASP A 188 2.02 -11.96 11.99
N VAL A 189 1.94 -11.26 10.85
CA VAL A 189 1.92 -11.91 9.54
C VAL A 189 3.19 -12.72 9.29
N LEU A 190 4.36 -12.16 9.61
CA LEU A 190 5.63 -12.86 9.44
C LEU A 190 5.75 -14.08 10.38
N ASP A 191 5.22 -14.00 11.61
CA ASP A 191 5.20 -15.13 12.56
C ASP A 191 4.24 -16.24 12.14
N LEU A 192 3.18 -15.89 11.41
CA LEU A 192 2.26 -16.85 10.77
C LEU A 192 2.85 -17.49 9.49
N GLY A 193 4.06 -17.10 9.08
CA GLY A 193 4.70 -17.56 7.85
C GLY A 193 4.18 -16.85 6.59
N GLY A 194 3.54 -15.68 6.75
CA GLY A 194 3.11 -14.84 5.64
C GLY A 194 4.29 -14.22 4.88
N ALA A 195 4.01 -13.66 3.72
CA ALA A 195 5.03 -13.18 2.77
C ALA A 195 5.64 -11.82 3.18
N GLY A 196 4.93 -11.00 3.95
CA GLY A 196 5.38 -9.67 4.34
C GLY A 196 4.25 -8.68 4.57
N GLY A 197 4.43 -7.43 4.12
CA GLY A 197 3.42 -6.39 4.28
C GLY A 197 3.38 -5.39 3.13
N ILE A 198 2.21 -4.82 2.90
CA ILE A 198 1.97 -3.67 2.02
C ILE A 198 1.66 -2.48 2.92
N LEU A 199 2.68 -1.65 3.21
CA LEU A 199 2.80 -0.87 4.41
C LEU A 199 2.91 0.63 4.14
N VAL A 200 2.63 1.45 5.16
CA VAL A 200 2.70 2.92 5.10
C VAL A 200 3.92 3.45 5.86
N ALA A 201 4.17 2.97 7.07
CA ALA A 201 5.30 3.42 7.90
C ALA A 201 6.65 3.12 7.24
N SER A 202 6.70 2.20 6.28
CA SER A 202 7.88 1.92 5.46
C SER A 202 8.38 3.11 4.63
N HIS A 203 7.60 4.19 4.50
CA HIS A 203 8.09 5.46 3.94
C HIS A 203 9.15 6.12 4.82
N VAL A 204 9.12 5.90 6.12
CA VAL A 204 9.97 6.60 7.11
C VAL A 204 10.86 5.66 7.93
N VAL A 205 10.44 4.40 8.13
CA VAL A 205 11.17 3.37 8.88
C VAL A 205 11.35 2.07 8.08
N GLY A 206 11.49 2.19 6.76
CA GLY A 206 11.57 1.05 5.85
C GLY A 206 12.73 0.10 6.15
N GLU A 207 13.90 0.63 6.50
CA GLU A 207 15.07 -0.19 6.88
C GLU A 207 14.83 -0.99 8.16
N GLN A 208 14.16 -0.41 9.17
CA GLN A 208 13.81 -1.12 10.40
C GLN A 208 12.77 -2.20 10.13
N MET A 209 11.75 -1.91 9.29
CA MET A 209 10.78 -2.90 8.87
C MET A 209 11.44 -4.02 8.02
N ARG A 210 12.41 -3.70 7.19
CA ARG A 210 13.22 -4.68 6.47
C ARG A 210 13.94 -5.63 7.44
N ARG A 211 14.54 -5.07 8.50
CA ARG A 211 15.20 -5.87 9.54
C ARG A 211 14.24 -6.82 10.26
N MET A 212 12.95 -6.51 10.40
CA MET A 212 11.97 -7.45 10.96
C MET A 212 11.84 -8.73 10.12
N VAL A 213 12.10 -8.64 8.82
CA VAL A 213 12.12 -9.80 7.92
C VAL A 213 13.45 -10.55 8.02
N ASP A 214 14.57 -9.81 7.99
CA ASP A 214 15.93 -10.38 7.94
C ASP A 214 16.42 -10.91 9.28
N GLU A 215 15.87 -10.40 10.41
CA GLU A 215 16.26 -10.74 11.78
C GLU A 215 15.06 -11.32 12.56
N PRO A 216 14.60 -12.55 12.28
CA PRO A 216 13.39 -13.10 12.89
C PRO A 216 13.47 -13.19 14.42
N ASP A 217 14.66 -13.42 14.98
CA ASP A 217 14.87 -13.47 16.43
C ASP A 217 14.71 -12.11 17.11
N ASN A 218 14.94 -11.02 16.39
CA ASN A 218 14.81 -9.63 16.86
C ASN A 218 13.48 -8.98 16.44
N ARG A 219 12.69 -9.64 15.61
CA ARG A 219 11.46 -9.09 14.99
C ARG A 219 10.57 -8.39 15.98
N ARG A 220 10.20 -9.06 17.07
CA ARG A 220 9.29 -8.51 18.09
C ARG A 220 9.89 -7.32 18.86
N THR A 221 11.20 -7.31 19.05
CA THR A 221 11.90 -6.17 19.67
C THR A 221 11.89 -4.96 18.75
N ILE A 222 12.14 -5.17 17.45
CA ILE A 222 12.09 -4.10 16.45
C ILE A 222 10.66 -3.59 16.34
N ASP A 223 9.66 -4.47 16.19
CA ASP A 223 8.24 -4.11 16.12
C ASP A 223 7.81 -3.26 17.33
N ALA A 224 8.15 -3.69 18.54
CA ALA A 224 7.84 -2.95 19.77
C ALA A 224 8.47 -1.55 19.78
N SER A 225 9.62 -1.35 19.15
CA SER A 225 10.28 -0.04 19.04
C SER A 225 9.63 0.91 18.03
N LEU A 226 8.77 0.42 17.13
CA LEU A 226 8.16 1.19 16.05
C LEU A 226 6.70 1.59 16.34
N GLN A 227 6.13 1.19 17.48
CA GLN A 227 4.71 1.37 17.78
C GLN A 227 4.26 2.85 17.78
N ASP A 228 5.13 3.77 18.22
CA ASP A 228 4.84 5.21 18.19
C ASP A 228 4.84 5.78 16.77
N VAL A 229 5.67 5.25 15.86
CA VAL A 229 5.63 5.59 14.43
C VAL A 229 4.34 5.07 13.80
N TYR A 230 3.95 3.84 14.08
CA TYR A 230 2.69 3.28 13.57
C TYR A 230 1.49 4.09 14.05
N ALA A 231 1.46 4.44 15.34
CA ALA A 231 0.42 5.30 15.91
C ALA A 231 0.41 6.69 15.26
N ALA A 232 1.58 7.27 14.98
CA ALA A 232 1.68 8.57 14.31
C ALA A 232 1.20 8.51 12.86
N MET A 233 1.50 7.44 12.11
CA MET A 233 0.98 7.23 10.74
C MET A 233 -0.54 6.98 10.73
N GLY A 234 -1.11 6.57 11.85
CA GLY A 234 -2.55 6.39 12.08
C GLY A 234 -3.24 7.54 12.83
N ALA A 235 -2.56 8.66 13.12
CA ALA A 235 -3.11 9.77 13.91
C ALA A 235 -4.36 10.40 13.30
N THR A 236 -4.48 10.35 11.98
CA THR A 236 -5.67 10.72 11.21
C THR A 236 -5.74 9.88 9.92
N THR A 237 -6.65 10.23 9.03
CA THR A 237 -6.87 9.48 7.78
C THR A 237 -5.61 9.41 6.92
N ASN A 238 -5.14 8.19 6.64
CA ASN A 238 -4.07 7.93 5.65
C ASN A 238 -4.53 8.42 4.25
N PRO A 239 -3.71 9.21 3.51
CA PRO A 239 -2.27 9.43 3.66
C PRO A 239 -1.86 10.77 4.33
N ILE A 240 -2.73 11.43 5.07
CA ILE A 240 -2.44 12.74 5.67
C ILE A 240 -1.16 12.70 6.52
N PRO A 241 -1.01 11.78 7.52
CA PRO A 241 0.18 11.77 8.37
C PRO A 241 1.46 11.43 7.61
N VAL A 242 1.42 10.47 6.69
CA VAL A 242 2.63 10.06 5.97
C VAL A 242 3.11 11.14 5.00
N LYS A 243 2.24 11.90 4.35
CA LYS A 243 2.64 13.06 3.54
C LYS A 243 3.22 14.16 4.40
N ALA A 244 2.64 14.42 5.59
CA ALA A 244 3.20 15.35 6.56
C ALA A 244 4.61 14.91 6.99
N ALA A 245 4.82 13.63 7.30
CA ALA A 245 6.11 13.07 7.67
C ALA A 245 7.15 13.26 6.54
N LEU A 246 6.82 12.89 5.31
CA LEU A 246 7.71 13.02 4.17
C LEU A 246 8.09 14.48 3.89
N ASN A 247 7.15 15.42 3.99
CA ASN A 247 7.45 16.85 3.84
C ASN A 247 8.35 17.38 4.96
N LEU A 248 8.15 16.93 6.22
CA LEU A 248 9.05 17.27 7.34
C LEU A 248 10.47 16.74 7.11
N LEU A 249 10.61 15.59 6.49
CA LEU A 249 11.88 14.96 6.13
C LEU A 249 12.53 15.57 4.87
N GLY A 250 11.86 16.51 4.21
CA GLY A 250 12.40 17.22 3.04
C GLY A 250 12.16 16.53 1.70
N HIS A 251 11.29 15.50 1.62
CA HIS A 251 11.00 14.80 0.36
C HIS A 251 10.10 15.59 -0.58
N ALA A 252 9.48 16.68 -0.13
CA ALA A 252 8.67 17.59 -0.92
C ALA A 252 7.59 16.89 -1.75
N VAL A 253 6.77 16.04 -1.09
CA VAL A 253 5.67 15.30 -1.75
C VAL A 253 4.39 16.12 -1.96
N GLY A 254 4.42 17.39 -1.56
CA GLY A 254 3.29 18.32 -1.74
C GLY A 254 2.11 18.08 -0.81
N GLY A 255 0.98 18.67 -1.15
CA GLY A 255 -0.27 18.60 -0.40
C GLY A 255 -1.13 17.38 -0.74
N LEU A 256 -2.42 17.50 -0.42
CA LEU A 256 -3.45 16.49 -0.69
C LEU A 256 -4.57 17.08 -1.56
N ARG A 257 -5.28 16.24 -2.29
CA ARG A 257 -6.46 16.63 -3.04
C ARG A 257 -7.72 16.46 -2.20
N LEU A 258 -8.62 17.44 -2.24
CA LEU A 258 -9.93 17.33 -1.61
C LEU A 258 -10.64 16.02 -2.02
N PRO A 259 -11.31 15.33 -1.09
CA PRO A 259 -11.75 15.83 0.23
C PRO A 259 -10.71 15.72 1.35
N LEU A 260 -9.50 15.21 1.08
CA LEU A 260 -8.42 15.19 2.06
C LEU A 260 -7.75 16.56 2.12
N VAL A 261 -7.27 16.92 3.31
CA VAL A 261 -6.55 18.17 3.61
C VAL A 261 -5.26 17.86 4.34
N GLU A 262 -4.35 18.80 4.41
CA GLU A 262 -3.10 18.68 5.15
C GLU A 262 -3.36 18.47 6.65
N ALA A 263 -2.39 17.82 7.33
CA ALA A 263 -2.41 17.63 8.78
C ALA A 263 -2.54 18.97 9.51
N ASP A 264 -3.40 19.04 10.50
CA ASP A 264 -3.48 20.20 11.39
C ASP A 264 -2.28 20.28 12.34
N GLU A 265 -2.21 21.36 13.15
CA GLU A 265 -1.09 21.58 14.08
C GLU A 265 -0.94 20.45 15.11
N HIS A 266 -2.06 19.86 15.57
CA HIS A 266 -2.05 18.76 16.52
C HIS A 266 -1.55 17.47 15.89
N GLU A 267 -2.10 17.11 14.73
CA GLU A 267 -1.70 15.94 13.93
C GLU A 267 -0.22 16.03 13.53
N LEU A 268 0.21 17.22 13.07
CA LEU A 268 1.60 17.50 12.71
C LEU A 268 2.55 17.36 13.90
N ALA A 269 2.13 17.79 15.11
CA ALA A 269 2.92 17.65 16.33
C ALA A 269 3.11 16.18 16.73
N ILE A 270 2.09 15.32 16.53
CA ILE A 270 2.19 13.88 16.76
C ILE A 270 3.22 13.25 15.81
N VAL A 271 3.10 13.55 14.51
CA VAL A 271 4.02 13.03 13.48
C VAL A 271 5.45 13.49 13.77
N ARG A 272 5.67 14.78 14.02
CA ARG A 272 6.99 15.34 14.33
C ARG A 272 7.65 14.64 15.52
N ARG A 273 6.92 14.47 16.63
CA ARG A 273 7.42 13.80 17.84
C ARG A 273 7.87 12.37 17.56
N ALA A 274 7.10 11.61 16.78
CA ALA A 274 7.49 10.25 16.40
C ALA A 274 8.76 10.23 15.55
N LEU A 275 8.92 11.18 14.61
CA LEU A 275 10.14 11.28 13.81
C LEU A 275 11.36 11.70 14.65
N GLU A 276 11.19 12.62 15.61
CA GLU A 276 12.24 13.04 16.54
C GLU A 276 12.67 11.93 17.49
N SER A 277 11.73 11.14 18.04
CA SER A 277 12.02 10.01 18.93
C SER A 277 12.84 8.91 18.26
N HIS A 278 12.70 8.76 16.94
CA HIS A 278 13.48 7.82 16.15
C HIS A 278 14.76 8.42 15.52
N GLY A 279 15.09 9.69 15.84
CA GLY A 279 16.27 10.35 15.30
C GLY A 279 16.20 10.63 13.80
N LEU A 280 15.02 10.55 13.20
CA LEU A 280 14.79 10.83 11.78
C LEU A 280 14.70 12.33 11.50
N LEU A 281 14.32 13.09 12.51
CA LEU A 281 14.26 14.55 12.47
C LEU A 281 15.07 15.12 13.65
N ALA A 282 15.82 16.20 13.43
CA ALA A 282 16.52 16.87 14.53
C ALA A 282 15.51 17.47 15.51
N THR A 283 15.71 17.25 16.81
CA THR A 283 14.91 17.91 17.85
C THR A 283 15.07 19.42 17.73
N ALA A 284 13.95 20.14 17.70
CA ALA A 284 14.01 21.61 17.76
C ALA A 284 14.74 21.99 19.03
N SER A 285 15.87 22.71 18.89
CA SER A 285 16.57 23.27 20.05
C SER A 285 15.62 24.24 20.78
N ALA A 286 15.35 23.97 22.06
CA ALA A 286 14.51 24.80 22.91
C ALA A 286 15.10 26.21 23.11
#